data_0de43ce2335c52476548a208fe8f9ba0
#
_entry.id   0de43ce2335c52476548a208fe8f9ba0
#
_cell.length_a   1.000
_cell.length_b   1.000
_cell.length_c   1.000
_cell.angle_alpha   90.00
_cell.angle_beta   90.00
_cell.angle_gamma   90.00
#
_symmetry.space_group_name_H-M   'P 1'
#
loop_
_entity.id
_entity.type
_entity.pdbx_description
1 polymer ?
#
loop_
_entity_poly.entity_id
_entity_poly.type
_entity_poly.pdbx_seq_one_letter_code
_entity_poly.pdbx_strand_id
1 'polypeptide(L)'
;MAGKFRIVTRSDMDGLVCAVILKQLDMIDEITFVHPKDMQDGIIEITSNDIITNLPYSENAHIVFDHHESEAMRNGKADNYFIDPKAPSAARIVYEYYGGAEKLPAVSPDMMLAVDKADAAQFSIEDILNPKGWELLSFLMDSRTGLGRFREITVSNYQLMMNLIDYCINHTIDEIMQLPDVVERVELFNKYAEDFKEQLQRCSKVYDNLIVLDLRDEEIIYPGNRFMIYALNPETNISIHVLWGFKNQNTVFATGKSIVNRTSKTNIGELMLKNGGGGNSAAGTCQIDNDKAEDILKELIEAITNDG
;
A
#
# COMPACT_ATOMS: atom_id res chain seq x y z
N MET A 1 12.60 32.75 13.24
CA MET A 1 11.87 31.84 12.29
C MET A 1 11.27 30.77 13.15
N ALA A 2 9.99 30.44 12.98
CA ALA A 2 9.42 29.25 13.62
C ALA A 2 10.23 28.04 13.14
N GLY A 3 10.55 27.10 14.04
CA GLY A 3 11.23 25.88 13.67
C GLY A 3 10.36 25.09 12.66
N LYS A 4 10.99 24.30 11.80
CA LYS A 4 10.27 23.40 10.89
C LYS A 4 9.80 22.19 11.65
N PHE A 5 8.78 21.53 11.12
CA PHE A 5 8.19 20.33 11.70
C PHE A 5 8.90 19.06 11.20
N ARG A 6 8.75 17.99 11.96
CA ARG A 6 8.97 16.63 11.48
C ARG A 6 7.67 16.10 10.87
N ILE A 7 7.72 15.58 9.64
CA ILE A 7 6.60 14.77 9.15
C ILE A 7 6.77 13.31 9.58
N VAL A 8 5.71 12.74 10.16
CA VAL A 8 5.56 11.32 10.46
C VAL A 8 4.51 10.75 9.52
N THR A 9 4.92 9.87 8.62
CA THR A 9 4.05 9.38 7.54
C THR A 9 4.33 7.92 7.19
N ARG A 10 3.46 7.34 6.37
CA ARG A 10 3.60 5.98 5.90
C ARG A 10 4.59 5.89 4.73
N SER A 11 5.31 4.76 4.62
CA SER A 11 6.25 4.50 3.52
C SER A 11 5.52 3.93 2.31
N ASP A 12 4.69 4.75 1.67
CA ASP A 12 3.98 4.49 0.42
C ASP A 12 3.87 5.77 -0.42
N MET A 13 3.18 5.70 -1.57
CA MET A 13 3.06 6.85 -2.45
C MET A 13 2.30 8.01 -1.82
N ASP A 14 1.28 7.75 -1.02
CA ASP A 14 0.50 8.79 -0.34
C ASP A 14 1.36 9.55 0.68
N GLY A 15 2.10 8.82 1.52
CA GLY A 15 3.03 9.45 2.46
C GLY A 15 4.18 10.19 1.77
N LEU A 16 4.69 9.67 0.65
CA LEU A 16 5.68 10.35 -0.19
C LEU A 16 5.17 11.70 -0.67
N VAL A 17 3.98 11.74 -1.28
CA VAL A 17 3.43 12.98 -1.86
C VAL A 17 3.05 13.99 -0.76
N CYS A 18 2.58 13.54 0.42
CA CYS A 18 2.43 14.41 1.58
C CYS A 18 3.76 15.11 1.95
N ALA A 19 4.85 14.34 1.99
CA ALA A 19 6.18 14.91 2.29
C ALA A 19 6.66 15.89 1.20
N VAL A 20 6.42 15.58 -0.08
CA VAL A 20 6.72 16.48 -1.21
C VAL A 20 6.00 17.82 -1.06
N ILE A 21 4.69 17.80 -0.79
CA ILE A 21 3.88 19.01 -0.62
C ILE A 21 4.41 19.87 0.54
N LEU A 22 4.58 19.25 1.72
CA LEU A 22 5.03 19.96 2.92
C LEU A 22 6.47 20.48 2.80
N LYS A 23 7.33 19.78 2.06
CA LYS A 23 8.69 20.24 1.76
C LYS A 23 8.70 21.43 0.80
N GLN A 24 7.84 21.42 -0.23
CA GLN A 24 7.69 22.58 -1.13
C GLN A 24 7.13 23.83 -0.41
N LEU A 25 6.35 23.64 0.65
CA LEU A 25 5.88 24.71 1.53
C LEU A 25 6.95 25.20 2.53
N ASP A 26 8.13 24.59 2.53
CA ASP A 26 9.22 24.88 3.48
C ASP A 26 8.82 24.63 4.95
N MET A 27 7.86 23.73 5.19
CA MET A 27 7.31 23.45 6.51
C MET A 27 8.04 22.36 7.28
N ILE A 28 8.73 21.44 6.59
CA ILE A 28 9.39 20.28 7.19
C ILE A 28 10.89 20.25 6.89
N ASP A 29 11.67 19.73 7.82
CA ASP A 29 13.12 19.44 7.66
C ASP A 29 13.50 18.02 8.12
N GLU A 30 12.59 17.32 8.80
CA GLU A 30 12.75 15.95 9.22
C GLU A 30 11.60 15.08 8.69
N ILE A 31 11.93 13.85 8.26
CA ILE A 31 10.97 12.90 7.69
C ILE A 31 11.16 11.55 8.38
N THR A 32 10.07 11.01 8.92
CA THR A 32 10.06 9.70 9.56
C THR A 32 8.98 8.82 8.93
N PHE A 33 9.39 7.75 8.25
CA PHE A 33 8.47 6.73 7.76
C PHE A 33 8.16 5.70 8.84
N VAL A 34 6.87 5.47 9.08
CA VAL A 34 6.37 4.64 10.19
C VAL A 34 5.34 3.64 9.69
N HIS A 35 5.34 2.46 10.29
CA HIS A 35 4.26 1.49 10.06
C HIS A 35 3.04 1.84 10.94
N PRO A 36 1.79 1.77 10.44
CA PRO A 36 0.60 2.11 11.22
C PRO A 36 0.49 1.36 12.55
N LYS A 37 0.97 0.12 12.60
CA LYS A 37 0.99 -0.67 13.83
C LYS A 37 1.88 -0.07 14.92
N ASP A 38 3.06 0.48 14.54
CA ASP A 38 3.99 1.09 15.49
C ASP A 38 3.40 2.36 16.10
N MET A 39 2.57 3.09 15.34
CA MET A 39 1.78 4.22 15.86
C MET A 39 0.72 3.75 16.85
N GLN A 40 -0.04 2.71 16.51
CA GLN A 40 -1.09 2.15 17.38
C GLN A 40 -0.52 1.57 18.68
N ASP A 41 0.66 1.00 18.64
CA ASP A 41 1.36 0.43 19.80
C ASP A 41 2.09 1.50 20.64
N GLY A 42 2.08 2.76 20.21
CA GLY A 42 2.73 3.87 20.91
C GLY A 42 4.27 3.79 20.92
N ILE A 43 4.85 3.09 19.95
CA ILE A 43 6.32 2.94 19.85
C ILE A 43 6.96 4.25 19.41
N ILE A 44 6.24 5.06 18.62
CA ILE A 44 6.73 6.33 18.09
C ILE A 44 6.28 7.46 19.01
N GLU A 45 7.24 8.17 19.58
CA GLU A 45 6.96 9.38 20.34
C GLU A 45 6.50 10.51 19.41
N ILE A 46 5.28 11.02 19.66
CA ILE A 46 4.66 12.13 18.93
C ILE A 46 4.60 13.35 19.81
N THR A 47 4.99 14.49 19.25
CA THR A 47 5.05 15.79 19.92
C THR A 47 4.33 16.87 19.14
N SER A 48 4.17 18.05 19.72
CA SER A 48 3.64 19.22 19.03
C SER A 48 4.53 19.77 17.89
N ASN A 49 5.68 19.15 17.64
CA ASN A 49 6.55 19.43 16.49
C ASN A 49 6.33 18.45 15.32
N ASP A 50 5.31 17.60 15.40
CA ASP A 50 5.06 16.58 14.40
C ASP A 50 3.80 16.89 13.58
N ILE A 51 3.92 16.77 12.25
CA ILE A 51 2.81 16.68 11.30
C ILE A 51 2.64 15.21 10.96
N ILE A 52 1.45 14.66 11.21
CA ILE A 52 1.13 13.27 10.89
C ILE A 52 0.30 13.23 9.61
N THR A 53 0.64 12.34 8.68
CA THR A 53 -0.14 12.10 7.47
C THR A 53 -0.29 10.60 7.19
N ASN A 54 -1.47 10.16 6.72
CA ASN A 54 -1.73 8.77 6.31
C ASN A 54 -1.42 7.72 7.41
N LEU A 55 -1.63 8.10 8.67
CA LEU A 55 -1.34 7.30 9.87
C LEU A 55 -2.39 7.57 10.97
N PRO A 56 -2.54 6.64 11.95
CA PRO A 56 -3.44 6.82 13.07
C PRO A 56 -3.25 8.13 13.82
N TYR A 57 -4.36 8.70 14.29
CA TYR A 57 -4.41 9.96 15.01
C TYR A 57 -3.63 9.92 16.33
N SER A 58 -2.96 11.04 16.63
CA SER A 58 -2.38 11.33 17.95
C SER A 58 -2.70 12.77 18.37
N GLU A 59 -3.25 12.92 19.57
CA GLU A 59 -3.59 14.22 20.14
C GLU A 59 -2.39 15.15 20.38
N ASN A 60 -1.21 14.56 20.52
CA ASN A 60 0.05 15.30 20.76
C ASN A 60 0.61 15.96 19.51
N ALA A 61 0.15 15.58 18.32
CA ALA A 61 0.64 16.12 17.05
C ALA A 61 0.25 17.60 16.87
N HIS A 62 1.08 18.35 16.14
CA HIS A 62 0.72 19.68 15.68
C HIS A 62 -0.54 19.65 14.82
N ILE A 63 -0.58 18.76 13.82
CA ILE A 63 -1.71 18.56 12.91
C ILE A 63 -1.67 17.17 12.34
N VAL A 64 -2.85 16.58 12.05
CA VAL A 64 -3.01 15.24 11.49
C VAL A 64 -3.91 15.29 10.27
N PHE A 65 -3.47 14.69 9.15
CA PHE A 65 -4.23 14.52 7.92
C PHE A 65 -4.40 13.04 7.63
N ASP A 66 -5.63 12.59 7.47
CA ASP A 66 -5.94 11.18 7.20
C ASP A 66 -7.23 11.02 6.39
N HIS A 67 -7.37 9.90 5.69
CA HIS A 67 -8.55 9.57 4.91
C HIS A 67 -9.13 8.18 5.23
N HIS A 68 -8.57 7.47 6.21
CA HIS A 68 -9.02 6.13 6.56
C HIS A 68 -10.36 6.15 7.31
N GLU A 69 -11.38 5.47 6.78
CA GLU A 69 -12.70 5.36 7.40
C GLU A 69 -12.64 4.78 8.83
N SER A 70 -11.74 3.79 9.04
CA SER A 70 -11.54 3.17 10.35
C SER A 70 -11.04 4.16 11.41
N GLU A 71 -10.23 5.14 11.02
CA GLU A 71 -9.75 6.18 11.90
C GLU A 71 -10.85 7.24 12.17
N ALA A 72 -11.68 7.55 11.19
CA ALA A 72 -12.84 8.40 11.37
C ALA A 72 -13.86 7.80 12.36
N MET A 73 -14.03 6.47 12.34
CA MET A 73 -14.91 5.76 13.28
C MET A 73 -14.31 5.68 14.69
N ARG A 74 -12.99 5.57 14.80
CA ARG A 74 -12.28 5.38 16.08
C ARG A 74 -12.12 6.68 16.85
N ASN A 75 -11.83 7.75 16.14
CA ASN A 75 -11.48 9.04 16.71
C ASN A 75 -12.62 10.04 16.46
N GLY A 76 -12.95 10.85 17.48
CA GLY A 76 -13.86 11.96 17.34
C GLY A 76 -13.27 13.14 16.56
N LYS A 77 -13.99 14.27 16.53
CA LYS A 77 -13.47 15.52 15.97
C LYS A 77 -12.48 16.17 16.95
N ALA A 78 -11.35 16.65 16.42
CA ALA A 78 -10.39 17.45 17.14
C ALA A 78 -9.92 18.61 16.25
N ASP A 79 -9.49 19.72 16.86
CA ASP A 79 -9.12 20.93 16.12
C ASP A 79 -7.87 20.73 15.24
N ASN A 80 -7.00 19.79 15.61
CA ASN A 80 -5.80 19.42 14.86
C ASN A 80 -5.96 18.17 13.98
N TYR A 81 -7.20 17.69 13.75
CA TYR A 81 -7.47 16.46 12.98
C TYR A 81 -8.33 16.74 11.76
N PHE A 82 -7.72 16.61 10.59
CA PHE A 82 -8.35 16.79 9.28
C PHE A 82 -8.50 15.43 8.60
N ILE A 83 -9.69 14.87 8.67
CA ILE A 83 -10.02 13.56 8.12
C ILE A 83 -11.19 13.67 7.15
N ASP A 84 -11.04 13.08 5.96
CA ASP A 84 -12.12 12.91 4.99
C ASP A 84 -12.06 11.52 4.36
N PRO A 85 -12.89 10.56 4.80
CA PRO A 85 -12.95 9.21 4.23
C PRO A 85 -13.37 9.15 2.75
N LYS A 86 -13.82 10.26 2.16
CA LYS A 86 -14.18 10.34 0.75
C LYS A 86 -13.00 10.82 -0.12
N ALA A 87 -11.97 11.38 0.51
CA ALA A 87 -10.78 11.79 -0.21
C ALA A 87 -10.05 10.55 -0.74
N PRO A 88 -9.54 10.60 -1.97
CA PRO A 88 -8.84 9.47 -2.58
C PRO A 88 -7.48 9.17 -1.92
N SER A 89 -6.88 10.15 -1.22
CA SER A 89 -5.59 10.05 -0.54
C SER A 89 -5.46 11.09 0.58
N ALA A 90 -4.60 10.87 1.57
CA ALA A 90 -4.24 11.90 2.55
C ALA A 90 -3.49 13.06 1.88
N ALA A 91 -2.69 12.80 0.86
CA ALA A 91 -2.03 13.82 0.05
C ALA A 91 -3.03 14.80 -0.58
N ARG A 92 -4.19 14.31 -1.01
CA ARG A 92 -5.29 15.17 -1.51
C ARG A 92 -5.78 16.12 -0.43
N ILE A 93 -5.98 15.64 0.80
CA ILE A 93 -6.41 16.48 1.93
C ILE A 93 -5.37 17.55 2.25
N VAL A 94 -4.08 17.16 2.32
CA VAL A 94 -2.97 18.09 2.53
C VAL A 94 -2.94 19.16 1.44
N TYR A 95 -3.04 18.73 0.18
CA TYR A 95 -3.01 19.64 -0.97
C TYR A 95 -4.14 20.67 -0.92
N GLU A 96 -5.38 20.24 -0.71
CA GLU A 96 -6.55 21.13 -0.63
C GLU A 96 -6.50 22.03 0.60
N TYR A 97 -6.04 21.54 1.75
CA TYR A 97 -5.91 22.30 2.99
C TYR A 97 -4.96 23.51 2.82
N TYR A 98 -3.86 23.35 2.10
CA TYR A 98 -2.91 24.42 1.82
C TYR A 98 -3.25 25.23 0.56
N GLY A 99 -4.43 25.06 -0.03
CA GLY A 99 -4.99 25.92 -1.07
C GLY A 99 -4.85 25.41 -2.51
N GLY A 100 -4.51 24.14 -2.68
CA GLY A 100 -4.55 23.46 -3.97
C GLY A 100 -3.71 24.13 -5.06
N ALA A 101 -4.13 23.99 -6.31
CA ALA A 101 -3.39 24.53 -7.48
C ALA A 101 -3.14 26.04 -7.41
N GLU A 102 -4.00 26.79 -6.72
CA GLU A 102 -3.84 28.25 -6.60
C GLU A 102 -2.61 28.65 -5.76
N LYS A 103 -2.38 27.92 -4.64
CA LYS A 103 -1.29 28.22 -3.69
C LYS A 103 -0.07 27.33 -3.89
N LEU A 104 -0.24 26.21 -4.55
CA LEU A 104 0.78 25.18 -4.76
C LEU A 104 1.01 24.89 -6.27
N PRO A 105 1.29 25.94 -7.09
CA PRO A 105 1.45 25.76 -8.54
C PRO A 105 2.66 24.89 -8.92
N ALA A 106 3.61 24.68 -8.00
CA ALA A 106 4.79 23.86 -8.23
C ALA A 106 4.52 22.35 -7.99
N VAL A 107 3.41 21.98 -7.33
CA VAL A 107 3.02 20.57 -7.17
C VAL A 107 2.50 20.05 -8.49
N SER A 108 3.11 18.98 -9.01
CA SER A 108 2.73 18.39 -10.29
C SER A 108 1.28 17.88 -10.26
N PRO A 109 0.40 18.35 -11.16
CA PRO A 109 -0.96 17.81 -11.27
C PRO A 109 -0.97 16.31 -11.58
N ASP A 110 -0.04 15.83 -12.41
CA ASP A 110 0.06 14.41 -12.77
C ASP A 110 0.44 13.56 -11.56
N MET A 111 1.34 14.05 -10.68
CA MET A 111 1.67 13.38 -9.42
C MET A 111 0.44 13.30 -8.50
N MET A 112 -0.36 14.38 -8.40
CA MET A 112 -1.58 14.38 -7.60
C MET A 112 -2.64 13.41 -8.13
N LEU A 113 -2.80 13.30 -9.45
CA LEU A 113 -3.69 12.30 -10.05
C LEU A 113 -3.18 10.87 -9.81
N ALA A 114 -1.86 10.70 -9.87
CA ALA A 114 -1.24 9.39 -9.68
C ALA A 114 -1.35 8.89 -8.24
N VAL A 115 -1.14 9.75 -7.23
CA VAL A 115 -1.30 9.35 -5.83
C VAL A 115 -2.75 9.00 -5.51
N ASP A 116 -3.71 9.79 -5.98
CA ASP A 116 -5.13 9.51 -5.81
C ASP A 116 -5.51 8.16 -6.43
N LYS A 117 -5.04 7.89 -7.64
CA LYS A 117 -5.25 6.62 -8.34
C LYS A 117 -4.64 5.43 -7.61
N ALA A 118 -3.41 5.59 -7.13
CA ALA A 118 -2.65 4.53 -6.47
C ALA A 118 -3.25 4.16 -5.10
N ASP A 119 -3.58 5.16 -4.30
CA ASP A 119 -4.08 4.92 -2.95
C ASP A 119 -5.52 4.41 -2.94
N ALA A 120 -6.39 4.95 -3.80
CA ALA A 120 -7.73 4.43 -4.04
C ALA A 120 -7.75 3.11 -4.85
N ALA A 121 -6.58 2.59 -5.24
CA ALA A 121 -6.41 1.38 -6.06
C ALA A 121 -7.29 1.41 -7.35
N GLN A 122 -7.33 2.54 -8.04
CA GLN A 122 -8.15 2.76 -9.24
C GLN A 122 -7.37 2.45 -10.53
N PHE A 123 -6.60 1.38 -10.53
CA PHE A 123 -5.86 0.92 -11.70
C PHE A 123 -6.77 0.18 -12.68
N SER A 124 -6.63 0.48 -13.96
CA SER A 124 -7.19 -0.32 -15.05
C SER A 124 -6.41 -1.63 -15.22
N ILE A 125 -6.98 -2.59 -15.95
CA ILE A 125 -6.27 -3.82 -16.33
C ILE A 125 -4.98 -3.49 -17.08
N GLU A 126 -5.01 -2.50 -17.97
CA GLU A 126 -3.83 -2.06 -18.73
C GLU A 126 -2.73 -1.48 -17.82
N ASP A 127 -3.09 -0.65 -16.82
CA ASP A 127 -2.13 -0.13 -15.83
C ASP A 127 -1.46 -1.24 -15.03
N ILE A 128 -2.19 -2.33 -14.77
CA ILE A 128 -1.70 -3.49 -14.02
C ILE A 128 -0.76 -4.35 -14.87
N LEU A 129 -1.15 -4.63 -16.12
CA LEU A 129 -0.43 -5.52 -17.02
C LEU A 129 0.82 -4.86 -17.62
N ASN A 130 0.74 -3.56 -17.94
CA ASN A 130 1.77 -2.79 -18.63
C ASN A 130 2.05 -1.45 -17.93
N PRO A 131 2.43 -1.46 -16.64
CA PRO A 131 2.60 -0.25 -15.85
C PRO A 131 3.72 0.63 -16.41
N LYS A 132 3.51 1.95 -16.42
CA LYS A 132 4.46 2.95 -16.88
C LYS A 132 4.45 4.17 -15.97
N GLY A 133 5.50 4.97 -16.01
CA GLY A 133 5.56 6.23 -15.30
C GLY A 133 5.16 6.10 -13.83
N TRP A 134 4.17 6.87 -13.42
CA TRP A 134 3.71 6.91 -12.03
C TRP A 134 3.13 5.57 -11.54
N GLU A 135 2.40 4.83 -12.38
CA GLU A 135 1.86 3.53 -12.01
C GLU A 135 2.99 2.54 -11.71
N LEU A 136 3.99 2.48 -12.59
CA LEU A 136 5.16 1.62 -12.36
C LEU A 136 5.91 2.06 -11.10
N LEU A 137 6.17 3.36 -10.92
CA LEU A 137 6.85 3.87 -9.73
C LEU A 137 6.10 3.48 -8.45
N SER A 138 4.76 3.60 -8.43
CA SER A 138 3.95 3.22 -7.27
C SER A 138 4.09 1.73 -6.92
N PHE A 139 4.18 0.84 -7.93
CA PHE A 139 4.41 -0.59 -7.71
C PHE A 139 5.84 -0.89 -7.24
N LEU A 140 6.84 -0.18 -7.75
CA LEU A 140 8.23 -0.33 -7.29
C LEU A 140 8.43 0.08 -5.84
N MET A 141 7.67 1.07 -5.36
CA MET A 141 7.69 1.56 -3.98
C MET A 141 6.93 0.65 -3.01
N ASP A 142 5.90 -0.07 -3.49
CA ASP A 142 5.09 -0.96 -2.65
C ASP A 142 5.94 -2.13 -2.15
N SER A 143 6.13 -2.21 -0.83
CA SER A 143 6.90 -3.29 -0.20
C SER A 143 6.33 -4.68 -0.51
N ARG A 144 5.02 -4.77 -0.80
CA ARG A 144 4.31 -6.00 -1.16
C ARG A 144 4.70 -6.52 -2.54
N THR A 145 5.28 -5.69 -3.41
CA THR A 145 5.88 -6.12 -4.68
C THR A 145 7.02 -7.11 -4.47
N GLY A 146 7.69 -7.03 -3.32
CA GLY A 146 8.67 -8.02 -2.90
C GLY A 146 10.09 -7.80 -3.45
N LEU A 147 10.37 -6.68 -4.10
CA LEU A 147 11.72 -6.35 -4.61
C LEU A 147 12.79 -6.38 -3.51
N GLY A 148 12.45 -5.97 -2.29
CA GLY A 148 13.37 -5.96 -1.15
C GLY A 148 13.87 -7.35 -0.71
N ARG A 149 13.31 -8.44 -1.22
CA ARG A 149 13.82 -9.82 -1.00
C ARG A 149 15.08 -10.13 -1.81
N PHE A 150 15.33 -9.36 -2.87
CA PHE A 150 16.47 -9.55 -3.77
C PHE A 150 17.61 -8.62 -3.38
N ARG A 151 18.82 -9.17 -3.28
CA ARG A 151 20.01 -8.42 -2.82
C ARG A 151 20.74 -7.68 -3.95
N GLU A 152 20.15 -7.64 -5.13
CA GLU A 152 20.70 -6.96 -6.32
C GLU A 152 20.53 -5.44 -6.26
N ILE A 153 19.72 -4.94 -5.29
CA ILE A 153 19.41 -3.53 -5.12
C ILE A 153 20.47 -2.86 -4.24
N THR A 154 21.09 -1.79 -4.74
CA THR A 154 22.15 -1.06 -4.04
C THR A 154 21.64 -0.06 -3.01
N VAL A 155 20.48 0.54 -3.27
CA VAL A 155 19.83 1.54 -2.41
C VAL A 155 18.65 0.92 -1.68
N SER A 156 18.59 1.01 -0.35
CA SER A 156 17.47 0.48 0.45
C SER A 156 16.14 1.15 0.06
N ASN A 157 15.00 0.49 0.35
CA ASN A 157 13.69 1.11 0.14
C ASN A 157 13.53 2.42 0.91
N TYR A 158 14.02 2.48 2.14
CA TYR A 158 13.99 3.71 2.92
C TYR A 158 14.76 4.84 2.23
N GLN A 159 15.98 4.56 1.75
CA GLN A 159 16.79 5.56 1.06
C GLN A 159 16.15 5.98 -0.26
N LEU A 160 15.57 5.04 -1.02
CA LEU A 160 14.81 5.38 -2.23
C LEU A 160 13.65 6.34 -1.91
N MET A 161 12.85 6.05 -0.87
CA MET A 161 11.75 6.90 -0.47
C MET A 161 12.23 8.31 -0.12
N MET A 162 13.35 8.44 0.59
CA MET A 162 13.96 9.73 0.90
C MET A 162 14.42 10.47 -0.36
N ASN A 163 15.07 9.77 -1.30
CA ASN A 163 15.52 10.36 -2.55
C ASN A 163 14.35 10.79 -3.45
N LEU A 164 13.29 9.97 -3.51
CA LEU A 164 12.09 10.26 -4.32
C LEU A 164 11.38 11.54 -3.91
N ILE A 165 11.45 11.97 -2.65
CA ILE A 165 10.89 13.26 -2.22
C ILE A 165 11.56 14.39 -3.00
N ASP A 166 12.90 14.39 -3.08
CA ASP A 166 13.64 15.40 -3.83
C ASP A 166 13.49 15.22 -5.34
N TYR A 167 13.41 13.98 -5.81
CA TYR A 167 13.21 13.70 -7.23
C TYR A 167 11.84 14.21 -7.70
N CYS A 168 10.77 13.97 -6.96
CA CYS A 168 9.42 14.46 -7.29
C CYS A 168 9.28 15.99 -7.27
N ILE A 169 10.14 16.68 -6.52
CA ILE A 169 10.20 18.14 -6.52
C ILE A 169 10.92 18.68 -7.76
N ASN A 170 11.99 18.02 -8.21
CA ASN A 170 12.95 18.58 -9.15
C ASN A 170 12.89 17.95 -10.56
N HIS A 171 12.17 16.85 -10.73
CA HIS A 171 12.15 16.09 -11.99
C HIS A 171 10.73 15.74 -12.42
N THR A 172 10.55 15.58 -13.72
CA THR A 172 9.36 14.94 -14.31
C THR A 172 9.40 13.43 -14.06
N ILE A 173 8.25 12.76 -14.20
CA ILE A 173 8.20 11.30 -14.04
C ILE A 173 9.12 10.58 -15.02
N ASP A 174 9.22 11.05 -16.27
CA ASP A 174 10.09 10.45 -17.29
C ASP A 174 11.57 10.55 -16.89
N GLU A 175 11.98 11.66 -16.27
CA GLU A 175 13.33 11.83 -15.73
C GLU A 175 13.56 10.94 -14.50
N ILE A 176 12.59 10.86 -13.57
CA ILE A 176 12.66 10.00 -12.38
C ILE A 176 12.87 8.55 -12.77
N MET A 177 12.16 8.07 -13.80
CA MET A 177 12.28 6.69 -14.30
C MET A 177 13.64 6.38 -14.93
N GLN A 178 14.51 7.38 -15.16
CA GLN A 178 15.88 7.21 -15.66
C GLN A 178 16.95 7.37 -14.56
N LEU A 179 16.55 7.69 -13.32
CA LEU A 179 17.51 7.82 -12.22
C LEU A 179 18.06 6.43 -11.80
N PRO A 180 19.35 6.32 -11.48
CA PRO A 180 20.00 5.01 -11.29
C PRO A 180 19.34 4.11 -10.24
N ASP A 181 18.91 4.66 -9.11
CA ASP A 181 18.25 3.93 -8.02
C ASP A 181 16.81 3.52 -8.34
N VAL A 182 16.17 4.18 -9.32
CA VAL A 182 14.88 3.77 -9.89
C VAL A 182 15.09 2.72 -10.99
N VAL A 183 16.04 2.96 -11.88
CA VAL A 183 16.36 2.04 -13.00
C VAL A 183 16.70 0.64 -12.49
N GLU A 184 17.55 0.51 -11.44
CA GLU A 184 17.89 -0.81 -10.89
C GLU A 184 16.65 -1.62 -10.44
N ARG A 185 15.60 -0.93 -9.95
CA ARG A 185 14.33 -1.57 -9.57
C ARG A 185 13.46 -1.92 -10.77
N VAL A 186 13.43 -1.04 -11.77
CA VAL A 186 12.74 -1.30 -13.04
C VAL A 186 13.35 -2.53 -13.73
N GLU A 187 14.65 -2.60 -13.78
CA GLU A 187 15.37 -3.75 -14.37
C GLU A 187 15.07 -5.05 -13.61
N LEU A 188 15.11 -5.01 -12.28
CA LEU A 188 14.79 -6.17 -11.44
C LEU A 188 13.32 -6.59 -11.59
N PHE A 189 12.40 -5.64 -11.60
CA PHE A 189 10.97 -5.90 -11.81
C PHE A 189 10.73 -6.55 -13.18
N ASN A 190 11.31 -6.00 -14.24
CA ASN A 190 11.18 -6.51 -15.59
C ASN A 190 11.88 -7.89 -15.77
N LYS A 191 13.02 -8.11 -15.12
CA LYS A 191 13.75 -9.38 -15.14
C LYS A 191 12.87 -10.55 -14.71
N TYR A 192 12.02 -10.35 -13.73
CA TYR A 192 11.16 -11.38 -13.14
C TYR A 192 9.69 -11.30 -13.58
N ALA A 193 9.33 -10.42 -14.50
CA ALA A 193 7.95 -10.17 -14.90
C ALA A 193 7.25 -11.44 -15.44
N GLU A 194 7.91 -12.19 -16.32
CA GLU A 194 7.34 -13.42 -16.87
C GLU A 194 7.34 -14.55 -15.83
N ASP A 195 8.43 -14.73 -15.08
CA ASP A 195 8.50 -15.73 -14.00
C ASP A 195 7.39 -15.51 -12.97
N PHE A 196 7.13 -14.25 -12.60
CA PHE A 196 6.04 -13.88 -11.69
C PHE A 196 4.67 -14.24 -12.27
N LYS A 197 4.43 -13.93 -13.54
CA LYS A 197 3.17 -14.21 -14.22
C LYS A 197 2.92 -15.72 -14.34
N GLU A 198 3.95 -16.49 -14.73
CA GLU A 198 3.88 -17.94 -14.79
C GLU A 198 3.64 -18.55 -13.40
N GLN A 199 4.27 -18.01 -12.36
CA GLN A 199 4.05 -18.44 -10.98
C GLN A 199 2.60 -18.20 -10.54
N LEU A 200 2.04 -17.02 -10.82
CA LEU A 200 0.63 -16.74 -10.54
C LEU A 200 -0.30 -17.75 -11.23
N GLN A 201 -0.06 -18.06 -12.51
CA GLN A 201 -0.88 -19.01 -13.27
C GLN A 201 -0.75 -20.44 -12.74
N ARG A 202 0.46 -20.89 -12.46
CA ARG A 202 0.77 -22.26 -12.04
C ARG A 202 0.32 -22.55 -10.60
N CYS A 203 0.43 -21.58 -9.71
CA CYS A 203 0.13 -21.73 -8.29
C CYS A 203 -1.30 -21.32 -7.92
N SER A 204 -2.11 -20.88 -8.89
CA SER A 204 -3.48 -20.44 -8.64
C SER A 204 -4.51 -21.49 -8.99
N LYS A 205 -5.60 -21.49 -8.20
CA LYS A 205 -6.80 -22.27 -8.48
C LYS A 205 -8.04 -21.42 -8.27
N VAL A 206 -8.95 -21.42 -9.26
CA VAL A 206 -10.21 -20.67 -9.20
C VAL A 206 -11.31 -21.55 -8.61
N TYR A 207 -12.10 -20.95 -7.72
CA TYR A 207 -13.30 -21.49 -7.08
C TYR A 207 -14.41 -20.44 -7.21
N ASP A 208 -15.24 -20.55 -8.22
CA ASP A 208 -16.28 -19.57 -8.58
C ASP A 208 -15.74 -18.12 -8.64
N ASN A 209 -16.10 -17.28 -7.67
CA ASN A 209 -15.65 -15.89 -7.57
C ASN A 209 -14.30 -15.71 -6.89
N LEU A 210 -13.74 -16.76 -6.29
CA LEU A 210 -12.51 -16.74 -5.52
C LEU A 210 -11.33 -17.32 -6.30
N ILE A 211 -10.15 -16.70 -6.21
CA ILE A 211 -8.88 -17.28 -6.63
C ILE A 211 -7.97 -17.55 -5.43
N VAL A 212 -7.47 -18.76 -5.31
CA VAL A 212 -6.51 -19.17 -4.28
C VAL A 212 -5.14 -19.31 -4.92
N LEU A 213 -4.16 -18.56 -4.45
CA LEU A 213 -2.75 -18.62 -4.85
C LEU A 213 -1.96 -19.28 -3.72
N ASP A 214 -1.56 -20.54 -3.91
CA ASP A 214 -0.75 -21.28 -2.93
C ASP A 214 0.74 -21.26 -3.32
N LEU A 215 1.54 -20.55 -2.53
CA LEU A 215 2.96 -20.37 -2.75
C LEU A 215 3.82 -21.18 -1.78
N ARG A 216 3.25 -22.09 -1.01
CA ARG A 216 3.99 -22.86 0.02
C ARG A 216 5.02 -23.83 -0.56
N ASP A 217 4.78 -24.34 -1.78
CA ASP A 217 5.71 -25.24 -2.48
C ASP A 217 6.75 -24.51 -3.33
N GLU A 218 6.72 -23.18 -3.34
CA GLU A 218 7.65 -22.36 -4.10
C GLU A 218 8.94 -22.06 -3.34
N GLU A 219 10.08 -22.37 -3.95
CA GLU A 219 11.39 -22.04 -3.42
C GLU A 219 11.67 -20.53 -3.47
N ILE A 220 11.23 -19.90 -4.56
CA ILE A 220 11.36 -18.46 -4.80
C ILE A 220 9.98 -17.87 -5.05
N ILE A 221 9.61 -16.84 -4.28
CA ILE A 221 8.45 -16.01 -4.56
C ILE A 221 8.95 -14.80 -5.36
N TYR A 222 8.60 -14.78 -6.64
CA TYR A 222 9.04 -13.71 -7.55
C TYR A 222 8.39 -12.37 -7.21
N PRO A 223 9.11 -11.23 -7.46
CA PRO A 223 8.57 -9.90 -7.24
C PRO A 223 7.62 -9.53 -8.36
N GLY A 224 6.53 -8.86 -8.01
CA GLY A 224 5.58 -8.38 -9.00
C GLY A 224 4.42 -7.61 -8.42
N ASN A 225 3.64 -7.00 -9.30
CA ASN A 225 2.47 -6.24 -8.92
C ASN A 225 1.38 -7.16 -8.31
N ARG A 226 1.04 -6.95 -7.04
CA ARG A 226 0.06 -7.75 -6.30
C ARG A 226 -1.35 -7.78 -6.93
N PHE A 227 -1.66 -6.84 -7.82
CA PHE A 227 -2.95 -6.80 -8.52
C PHE A 227 -2.96 -7.63 -9.82
N MET A 228 -1.80 -8.12 -10.26
CA MET A 228 -1.67 -8.92 -11.49
C MET A 228 -2.60 -10.14 -11.48
N ILE A 229 -2.79 -10.77 -10.32
CA ILE A 229 -3.68 -11.92 -10.16
C ILE A 229 -5.11 -11.62 -10.63
N TYR A 230 -5.62 -10.40 -10.38
CA TYR A 230 -6.95 -9.98 -10.80
C TYR A 230 -7.01 -9.56 -12.27
N ALA A 231 -5.94 -9.00 -12.81
CA ALA A 231 -5.86 -8.66 -14.22
C ALA A 231 -5.79 -9.93 -15.10
N LEU A 232 -5.17 -10.99 -14.61
CA LEU A 232 -5.12 -12.30 -15.26
C LEU A 232 -6.40 -13.12 -15.09
N ASN A 233 -7.20 -12.85 -14.05
CA ASN A 233 -8.44 -13.58 -13.71
C ASN A 233 -9.56 -12.57 -13.39
N PRO A 234 -10.01 -11.77 -14.37
CA PRO A 234 -10.93 -10.65 -14.14
C PRO A 234 -12.35 -11.10 -13.71
N GLU A 235 -12.69 -12.37 -13.89
CA GLU A 235 -13.93 -12.97 -13.40
C GLU A 235 -13.96 -13.13 -11.88
N THR A 236 -12.79 -13.21 -11.23
CA THR A 236 -12.71 -13.35 -9.77
C THR A 236 -12.78 -12.01 -9.06
N ASN A 237 -13.47 -11.97 -7.91
CA ASN A 237 -13.67 -10.73 -7.14
C ASN A 237 -12.94 -10.71 -5.79
N ILE A 238 -12.24 -11.80 -5.44
CA ILE A 238 -11.51 -11.96 -4.19
C ILE A 238 -10.37 -12.97 -4.35
N SER A 239 -9.29 -12.81 -3.61
CA SER A 239 -8.18 -13.77 -3.59
C SER A 239 -7.78 -14.17 -2.17
N ILE A 240 -7.24 -15.38 -2.03
CA ILE A 240 -6.49 -15.83 -0.86
C ILE A 240 -5.08 -16.19 -1.33
N HIS A 241 -4.07 -15.55 -0.76
CA HIS A 241 -2.67 -15.96 -0.91
C HIS A 241 -2.28 -16.81 0.29
N VAL A 242 -1.83 -18.03 0.04
CA VAL A 242 -1.41 -19.01 1.04
C VAL A 242 0.11 -19.04 1.07
N LEU A 243 0.68 -18.70 2.21
CA LEU A 243 2.12 -18.49 2.39
C LEU A 243 2.59 -19.18 3.68
N TRP A 244 3.85 -19.59 3.73
CA TRP A 244 4.48 -19.90 4.99
C TRP A 244 4.70 -18.63 5.82
N GLY A 245 4.38 -18.69 7.10
CA GLY A 245 4.78 -17.68 8.07
C GLY A 245 6.27 -17.77 8.39
N PHE A 246 6.72 -16.95 9.34
CA PHE A 246 8.13 -16.86 9.68
C PHE A 246 8.71 -18.25 10.04
N LYS A 247 9.78 -18.66 9.34
CA LYS A 247 10.44 -19.97 9.48
C LYS A 247 9.46 -21.17 9.37
N ASN A 248 8.41 -21.04 8.58
CA ASN A 248 7.38 -22.07 8.36
C ASN A 248 6.68 -22.53 9.68
N GLN A 249 6.61 -21.68 10.69
CA GLN A 249 5.98 -22.00 11.98
C GLN A 249 4.46 -22.10 11.89
N ASN A 250 3.86 -21.37 10.92
CA ASN A 250 2.43 -21.36 10.66
C ASN A 250 2.16 -21.11 9.18
N THR A 251 0.91 -21.23 8.79
CA THR A 251 0.41 -20.85 7.47
C THR A 251 -0.30 -19.50 7.55
N VAL A 252 0.03 -18.60 6.64
CA VAL A 252 -0.58 -17.28 6.52
C VAL A 252 -1.59 -17.29 5.38
N PHE A 253 -2.82 -16.85 5.65
CA PHE A 253 -3.84 -16.54 4.65
C PHE A 253 -3.96 -15.03 4.53
N ALA A 254 -3.47 -14.48 3.42
CA ALA A 254 -3.63 -13.06 3.09
C ALA A 254 -4.74 -12.92 2.05
N THR A 255 -5.87 -12.33 2.45
CA THR A 255 -7.08 -12.22 1.64
C THR A 255 -7.32 -10.78 1.23
N GLY A 256 -7.73 -10.58 -0.03
CA GLY A 256 -8.01 -9.27 -0.58
C GLY A 256 -9.11 -9.29 -1.64
N LYS A 257 -9.92 -8.23 -1.70
CA LYS A 257 -10.88 -8.02 -2.78
C LYS A 257 -10.19 -7.56 -4.05
N SER A 258 -10.74 -7.98 -5.19
CA SER A 258 -10.30 -7.51 -6.49
C SER A 258 -10.55 -6.00 -6.64
N ILE A 259 -9.58 -5.30 -7.20
CA ILE A 259 -9.73 -3.89 -7.60
C ILE A 259 -10.34 -3.77 -9.01
N VAL A 260 -10.31 -4.86 -9.79
CA VAL A 260 -10.87 -4.94 -11.15
C VAL A 260 -12.34 -5.33 -11.10
N ASN A 261 -12.67 -6.38 -10.35
CA ASN A 261 -14.05 -6.84 -10.14
C ASN A 261 -14.47 -6.59 -8.68
N ARG A 262 -15.12 -5.46 -8.43
CA ARG A 262 -15.49 -4.99 -7.07
C ARG A 262 -16.84 -5.52 -6.58
N THR A 263 -17.26 -6.69 -7.03
CA THR A 263 -18.60 -7.26 -6.70
C THR A 263 -18.64 -8.10 -5.43
N SER A 264 -17.49 -8.46 -4.82
CA SER A 264 -17.44 -9.31 -3.63
C SER A 264 -18.21 -8.72 -2.45
N LYS A 265 -19.08 -9.54 -1.85
CA LYS A 265 -19.90 -9.18 -0.68
C LYS A 265 -19.24 -9.57 0.63
N THR A 266 -18.21 -10.40 0.62
CA THR A 266 -17.52 -10.88 1.83
C THR A 266 -16.94 -9.72 2.64
N ASN A 267 -17.18 -9.67 3.95
CA ASN A 267 -16.44 -8.83 4.86
C ASN A 267 -15.16 -9.55 5.32
N ILE A 268 -14.04 -9.23 4.69
CA ILE A 268 -12.76 -9.93 4.94
C ILE A 268 -12.30 -9.75 6.39
N GLY A 269 -12.43 -8.54 6.95
CA GLY A 269 -12.00 -8.28 8.32
C GLY A 269 -12.71 -9.16 9.34
N GLU A 270 -14.03 -9.34 9.22
CA GLU A 270 -14.81 -10.23 10.07
C GLU A 270 -14.43 -11.70 9.85
N LEU A 271 -14.22 -12.12 8.60
CA LEU A 271 -13.84 -13.48 8.26
C LEU A 271 -12.46 -13.83 8.85
N MET A 272 -11.48 -12.93 8.73
CA MET A 272 -10.14 -13.14 9.29
C MET A 272 -10.16 -13.10 10.83
N LEU A 273 -10.98 -12.24 11.44
CA LEU A 273 -11.11 -12.14 12.89
C LEU A 273 -11.63 -13.46 13.52
N LYS A 274 -12.58 -14.15 12.88
CA LYS A 274 -13.07 -15.46 13.31
C LYS A 274 -11.95 -16.51 13.40
N ASN A 275 -10.89 -16.31 12.61
CA ASN A 275 -9.72 -17.19 12.54
C ASN A 275 -8.49 -16.62 13.28
N GLY A 276 -8.72 -15.72 14.27
CA GLY A 276 -7.66 -15.15 15.09
C GLY A 276 -6.78 -14.10 14.40
N GLY A 277 -7.21 -13.64 13.22
CA GLY A 277 -6.54 -12.61 12.45
C GLY A 277 -7.21 -11.24 12.56
N GLY A 278 -7.12 -10.45 11.49
CA GLY A 278 -7.75 -9.13 11.41
C GLY A 278 -7.64 -8.50 10.03
N GLY A 279 -8.23 -7.33 9.90
CA GLY A 279 -8.26 -6.58 8.64
C GLY A 279 -9.39 -5.58 8.61
N ASN A 280 -9.71 -5.12 7.40
CA ASN A 280 -10.90 -4.31 7.11
C ASN A 280 -11.85 -5.06 6.16
N SER A 281 -12.91 -4.43 5.73
CA SER A 281 -13.90 -5.07 4.83
C SER A 281 -13.33 -5.53 3.47
N ALA A 282 -12.19 -4.98 3.04
CA ALA A 282 -11.59 -5.23 1.72
C ALA A 282 -10.32 -6.08 1.75
N ALA A 283 -9.61 -6.17 2.88
CA ALA A 283 -8.39 -6.95 3.01
C ALA A 283 -8.15 -7.38 4.46
N GLY A 284 -7.53 -8.53 4.63
CA GLY A 284 -7.20 -9.04 5.95
C GLY A 284 -6.26 -10.24 5.90
N THR A 285 -5.78 -10.64 7.07
CA THR A 285 -4.81 -11.73 7.21
C THR A 285 -5.09 -12.51 8.47
N CYS A 286 -4.94 -13.83 8.43
CA CYS A 286 -4.85 -14.66 9.62
C CYS A 286 -3.66 -15.62 9.52
N GLN A 287 -3.19 -16.09 10.69
CA GLN A 287 -2.09 -17.04 10.81
C GLN A 287 -2.61 -18.28 11.53
N ILE A 288 -2.49 -19.41 10.91
CA ILE A 288 -3.09 -20.68 11.33
C ILE A 288 -2.00 -21.72 11.56
N ASP A 289 -2.14 -22.51 12.61
CA ASP A 289 -1.27 -23.67 12.86
C ASP A 289 -1.27 -24.59 11.62
N ASN A 290 -0.09 -25.08 11.23
CA ASN A 290 0.06 -25.85 9.99
C ASN A 290 -0.83 -27.10 9.90
N ASP A 291 -1.11 -27.74 11.03
CA ASP A 291 -1.96 -28.93 11.13
C ASP A 291 -3.45 -28.64 10.87
N LYS A 292 -3.88 -27.37 11.00
CA LYS A 292 -5.25 -26.91 10.77
C LYS A 292 -5.44 -26.17 9.46
N ALA A 293 -4.32 -25.82 8.79
CA ALA A 293 -4.34 -24.90 7.64
C ALA A 293 -5.23 -25.37 6.50
N GLU A 294 -5.21 -26.66 6.17
CA GLU A 294 -6.02 -27.22 5.08
C GLU A 294 -7.52 -27.19 5.37
N ASP A 295 -7.93 -27.45 6.61
CA ASP A 295 -9.34 -27.41 6.97
C ASP A 295 -9.86 -25.98 7.03
N ILE A 296 -9.08 -25.06 7.59
CA ILE A 296 -9.42 -23.61 7.59
C ILE A 296 -9.46 -23.07 6.16
N LEU A 297 -8.55 -23.47 5.27
CA LEU A 297 -8.60 -23.05 3.86
C LEU A 297 -9.91 -23.48 3.19
N LYS A 298 -10.38 -24.72 3.44
CA LYS A 298 -11.68 -25.20 2.92
C LYS A 298 -12.85 -24.37 3.46
N GLU A 299 -12.85 -24.07 4.76
CA GLU A 299 -13.87 -23.23 5.39
C GLU A 299 -13.89 -21.82 4.80
N LEU A 300 -12.71 -21.23 4.55
CA LEU A 300 -12.59 -19.92 3.92
C LEU A 300 -13.12 -19.93 2.48
N ILE A 301 -12.77 -20.96 1.70
CA ILE A 301 -13.28 -21.14 0.32
C ILE A 301 -14.79 -21.22 0.33
N GLU A 302 -15.36 -22.08 1.19
CA GLU A 302 -16.82 -22.27 1.28
C GLU A 302 -17.53 -20.98 1.70
N ALA A 303 -17.02 -20.27 2.71
CA ALA A 303 -17.61 -19.02 3.18
C ALA A 303 -17.61 -17.94 2.07
N ILE A 304 -16.48 -17.74 1.39
CA ILE A 304 -16.32 -16.72 0.36
C ILE A 304 -17.16 -17.03 -0.88
N THR A 305 -17.19 -18.29 -1.34
CA THR A 305 -17.98 -18.67 -2.51
C THR A 305 -19.48 -18.61 -2.24
N ASN A 306 -19.93 -18.86 -1.00
CA ASN A 306 -21.32 -18.69 -0.59
C ASN A 306 -21.75 -17.22 -0.50
N ASP A 307 -20.85 -16.31 -0.16
CA ASP A 307 -21.13 -14.87 -0.09
C ASP A 307 -21.30 -14.25 -1.49
N GLY A 308 -20.56 -14.67 -2.48
CA GLY A 308 -20.60 -14.25 -3.89
C GLY A 308 -19.81 -12.98 -4.23
#